data_9e49f5e3009c34556d785fee58f8eee7
#
_entry.id   9e49f5e3009c34556d785fee58f8eee7
#
_cell.length_a   1.000
_cell.length_b   1.000
_cell.length_c   1.000
_cell.angle_alpha   90.00
_cell.angle_beta   90.00
_cell.angle_gamma   90.00
#
_symmetry.space_group_name_H-M   'P 1'
#
loop_
_entity.id
_entity.type
_entity.pdbx_description
1 polymer ?
#
loop_
_entity_poly.entity_id
_entity_poly.type
_entity_poly.pdbx_seq_one_letter_code
_entity_poly.pdbx_strand_id
1 'polypeptide(L)'
;MKIKKANAGYLTNFEVLDFLRSRGAKTDPMGCLGAVGASECKVYEYLLKTPACSQTRESILEFAKRSEKFKLAEADRLNVINWRPSSEADAYSMIEECGRRFSRDERGEVCNEDERVQELLDLVKEVLPPPPRKADTMVE
;
A
#
# COMPACT_ATOMS: atom_id res chain seq x y z
N MET A 1 -3.49 -23.90 18.15
CA MET A 1 -2.97 -23.45 16.84
C MET A 1 -1.43 -23.47 16.87
N LYS A 2 -0.82 -24.10 15.90
CA LYS A 2 0.64 -24.21 15.82
C LYS A 2 1.14 -23.37 14.65
N ILE A 3 2.05 -22.43 14.95
CA ILE A 3 2.69 -21.61 13.93
C ILE A 3 3.82 -22.43 13.29
N LYS A 4 3.69 -22.74 11.99
CA LYS A 4 4.70 -23.49 11.25
C LYS A 4 5.83 -22.59 10.75
N LYS A 5 5.50 -21.35 10.40
CA LYS A 5 6.46 -20.36 9.91
C LYS A 5 6.04 -18.97 10.39
N ALA A 6 6.88 -18.33 11.19
CA ALA A 6 6.56 -17.05 11.80
C ALA A 6 6.42 -15.91 10.77
N ASN A 7 7.19 -15.96 9.69
CA ASN A 7 7.12 -14.99 8.60
C ASN A 7 7.15 -15.72 7.26
N ALA A 8 6.01 -15.76 6.58
CA ALA A 8 5.87 -16.39 5.27
C ALA A 8 5.97 -15.39 4.11
N GLY A 9 6.23 -14.12 4.40
CA GLY A 9 6.32 -13.04 3.43
C GLY A 9 5.39 -11.89 3.76
N TYR A 10 5.44 -10.84 2.95
CA TYR A 10 4.61 -9.65 3.12
C TYR A 10 3.46 -9.64 2.12
N LEU A 11 2.31 -9.13 2.56
CA LEU A 11 1.16 -8.88 1.70
C LEU A 11 0.81 -7.39 1.77
N THR A 12 0.44 -6.80 0.63
CA THR A 12 -0.12 -5.45 0.62
C THR A 12 -1.53 -5.47 1.21
N ASN A 13 -1.99 -4.31 1.67
CA ASN A 13 -3.38 -4.18 2.15
C ASN A 13 -4.38 -4.57 1.06
N PHE A 14 -4.09 -4.27 -0.21
CA PHE A 14 -4.91 -4.69 -1.34
C PHE A 14 -5.01 -6.22 -1.43
N GLU A 15 -3.90 -6.92 -1.30
CA GLU A 15 -3.89 -8.39 -1.36
C GLU A 15 -4.73 -9.01 -0.24
N VAL A 16 -4.66 -8.44 0.97
CA VAL A 16 -5.50 -8.88 2.10
C VAL A 16 -6.97 -8.61 1.82
N LEU A 17 -7.29 -7.41 1.32
CA LEU A 17 -8.66 -7.01 0.96
C LEU A 17 -9.24 -7.93 -0.11
N ASP A 18 -8.46 -8.21 -1.16
CA ASP A 18 -8.85 -9.09 -2.26
C ASP A 18 -9.10 -10.52 -1.77
N PHE A 19 -8.22 -11.02 -0.90
CA PHE A 19 -8.37 -12.33 -0.28
C PHE A 19 -9.67 -12.42 0.54
N LEU A 20 -9.96 -11.41 1.36
CA LEU A 20 -11.18 -11.38 2.17
C LEU A 20 -12.44 -11.34 1.29
N ARG A 21 -12.40 -10.59 0.18
CA ARG A 21 -13.47 -10.58 -0.82
C ARG A 21 -13.68 -11.96 -1.44
N SER A 22 -12.59 -12.66 -1.74
CA SER A 22 -12.66 -14.01 -2.31
C SER A 22 -13.29 -15.01 -1.34
N ARG A 23 -13.18 -14.76 -0.03
CA ARG A 23 -13.79 -15.58 1.01
C ARG A 23 -15.25 -15.19 1.31
N GLY A 24 -15.77 -14.16 0.67
CA GLY A 24 -17.15 -13.74 0.82
C GLY A 24 -17.39 -12.62 1.81
N ALA A 25 -16.38 -11.87 2.22
CA ALA A 25 -16.52 -10.75 3.17
C ALA A 25 -17.50 -9.69 2.67
N LYS A 26 -17.57 -9.45 1.36
CA LYS A 26 -18.50 -8.50 0.75
C LYS A 26 -19.96 -8.89 0.91
N THR A 27 -20.25 -10.19 0.89
CA THR A 27 -21.60 -10.73 0.98
C THR A 27 -22.01 -11.14 2.40
N ASP A 28 -21.06 -11.10 3.34
CA ASP A 28 -21.27 -11.43 4.74
C ASP A 28 -20.66 -10.36 5.66
N PRO A 29 -21.17 -9.12 5.61
CA PRO A 29 -20.53 -7.97 6.27
C PRO A 29 -20.48 -8.07 7.80
N MET A 30 -21.28 -8.92 8.42
CA MET A 30 -21.30 -9.09 9.86
C MET A 30 -20.74 -10.43 10.33
N GLY A 31 -20.30 -11.29 9.40
CA GLY A 31 -19.82 -12.63 9.73
C GLY A 31 -20.91 -13.58 10.17
N CYS A 32 -22.18 -13.22 9.98
CA CYS A 32 -23.34 -14.02 10.42
C CYS A 32 -23.49 -15.33 9.64
N LEU A 33 -23.04 -15.36 8.38
CA LEU A 33 -23.16 -16.53 7.52
C LEU A 33 -21.99 -17.52 7.71
N GLY A 34 -20.99 -17.15 8.52
CA GLY A 34 -19.86 -18.03 8.81
C GLY A 34 -18.83 -18.15 7.69
N ALA A 35 -18.94 -17.38 6.61
CA ALA A 35 -17.96 -17.38 5.52
C ALA A 35 -16.63 -16.78 5.97
N VAL A 36 -16.70 -15.74 6.79
CA VAL A 36 -15.55 -15.07 7.40
C VAL A 36 -15.80 -14.88 8.89
N GLY A 37 -14.72 -14.84 9.68
CA GLY A 37 -14.83 -14.57 11.12
C GLY A 37 -15.19 -13.12 11.40
N ALA A 38 -15.72 -12.85 12.59
CA ALA A 38 -16.08 -11.48 13.01
C ALA A 38 -14.90 -10.52 12.98
N SER A 39 -13.71 -10.98 13.39
CA SER A 39 -12.48 -10.19 13.34
C SER A 39 -12.04 -9.90 11.91
N GLU A 40 -12.22 -10.85 11.01
CA GLU A 40 -11.92 -10.67 9.59
C GLU A 40 -12.84 -9.64 8.95
N CYS A 41 -14.11 -9.58 9.34
CA CYS A 41 -15.05 -8.56 8.90
C CYS A 41 -14.63 -7.16 9.33
N LYS A 42 -14.11 -7.01 10.54
CA LYS A 42 -13.59 -5.74 11.04
C LYS A 42 -12.35 -5.28 10.26
N VAL A 43 -11.45 -6.19 9.93
CA VAL A 43 -10.30 -5.91 9.09
C VAL A 43 -10.75 -5.47 7.70
N TYR A 44 -11.72 -6.16 7.11
CA TYR A 44 -12.29 -5.81 5.82
C TYR A 44 -12.86 -4.39 5.81
N GLU A 45 -13.69 -4.05 6.80
CA GLU A 45 -14.25 -2.70 6.95
C GLU A 45 -13.17 -1.63 7.07
N TYR A 46 -12.13 -1.90 7.85
CA TYR A 46 -10.99 -0.99 8.00
C TYR A 46 -10.29 -0.76 6.66
N LEU A 47 -9.99 -1.84 5.94
CA LEU A 47 -9.26 -1.76 4.67
C LEU A 47 -10.05 -1.02 3.57
N LEU A 48 -11.38 -1.04 3.62
CA LEU A 48 -12.22 -0.26 2.70
C LEU A 48 -12.03 1.25 2.86
N LYS A 49 -11.55 1.70 4.01
CA LYS A 49 -11.27 3.12 4.30
C LYS A 49 -9.84 3.53 3.94
N THR A 50 -9.01 2.57 3.51
CA THR A 50 -7.62 2.80 3.12
C THR A 50 -7.52 2.95 1.60
N PRO A 51 -6.37 3.45 1.08
CA PRO A 51 -6.16 3.49 -0.37
C PRO A 51 -6.29 2.14 -1.07
N ALA A 52 -6.17 1.03 -0.34
CA ALA A 52 -6.28 -0.32 -0.88
C ALA A 52 -7.59 -0.58 -1.65
N CYS A 53 -8.70 0.04 -1.23
CA CYS A 53 -10.00 -0.18 -1.88
C CYS A 53 -10.05 0.30 -3.32
N SER A 54 -9.21 1.26 -3.68
CA SER A 54 -9.11 1.82 -5.04
C SER A 54 -8.00 1.20 -5.87
N GLN A 55 -7.15 0.39 -5.26
CA GLN A 55 -6.00 -0.22 -5.95
C GLN A 55 -6.42 -1.46 -6.75
N THR A 56 -5.62 -1.77 -7.76
CA THR A 56 -5.76 -2.99 -8.56
C THR A 56 -4.44 -3.75 -8.55
N ARG A 57 -4.50 -5.03 -8.87
CA ARG A 57 -3.28 -5.85 -8.97
C ARG A 57 -2.31 -5.27 -10.00
N GLU A 58 -2.85 -4.82 -11.13
CA GLU A 58 -2.08 -4.23 -12.22
C GLU A 58 -1.36 -2.94 -11.77
N SER A 59 -2.06 -2.06 -11.04
CA SER A 59 -1.45 -0.82 -10.56
C SER A 59 -0.32 -1.08 -9.57
N ILE A 60 -0.47 -2.05 -8.69
CA ILE A 60 0.56 -2.44 -7.71
C ILE A 60 1.78 -3.04 -8.41
N LEU A 61 1.56 -3.94 -9.38
CA LEU A 61 2.65 -4.55 -10.14
C LEU A 61 3.40 -3.52 -10.97
N GLU A 62 2.69 -2.60 -11.61
CA GLU A 62 3.30 -1.52 -12.36
C GLU A 62 4.13 -0.61 -11.46
N PHE A 63 3.59 -0.24 -10.30
CA PHE A 63 4.32 0.56 -9.32
C PHE A 63 5.58 -0.17 -8.85
N ALA A 64 5.48 -1.45 -8.48
CA ALA A 64 6.63 -2.24 -8.03
C ALA A 64 7.73 -2.27 -9.09
N LYS A 65 7.35 -2.46 -10.34
CA LYS A 65 8.28 -2.50 -11.47
C LYS A 65 8.94 -1.15 -11.73
N ARG A 66 8.14 -0.08 -11.78
CA ARG A 66 8.64 1.28 -12.08
C ARG A 66 9.42 1.89 -10.91
N SER A 67 9.18 1.44 -9.68
CA SER A 67 9.88 1.95 -8.49
C SER A 67 11.22 1.26 -8.21
N GLU A 68 11.60 0.24 -8.98
CA GLU A 68 12.88 -0.46 -8.80
C GLU A 68 14.08 0.47 -8.85
N LYS A 69 14.02 1.52 -9.66
CA LYS A 69 15.08 2.53 -9.78
C LYS A 69 15.40 3.26 -8.48
N PHE A 70 14.44 3.32 -7.55
CA PHE A 70 14.64 3.97 -6.25
C PHE A 70 15.30 3.05 -5.23
N LYS A 71 15.44 1.77 -5.52
CA LYS A 71 16.07 0.76 -4.65
C LYS A 71 15.50 0.76 -3.23
N LEU A 72 14.19 0.90 -3.11
CA LEU A 72 13.51 0.86 -1.82
C LEU A 72 13.63 -0.52 -1.17
N ALA A 73 13.78 -0.55 0.16
CA ALA A 73 13.65 -1.78 0.91
C ALA A 73 12.24 -2.34 0.75
N GLU A 74 12.09 -3.64 0.88
CA GLU A 74 10.80 -4.32 0.73
C GLU A 74 9.74 -3.74 1.67
N ALA A 75 10.10 -3.48 2.93
CA ALA A 75 9.21 -2.89 3.91
C ALA A 75 8.80 -1.46 3.54
N ASP A 76 9.73 -0.65 3.03
CA ASP A 76 9.45 0.72 2.62
C ASP A 76 8.52 0.75 1.40
N ARG A 77 8.76 -0.12 0.43
CA ARG A 77 7.90 -0.27 -0.75
C ARG A 77 6.49 -0.67 -0.35
N LEU A 78 6.38 -1.61 0.57
CA LEU A 78 5.09 -2.03 1.12
C LEU A 78 4.34 -0.87 1.75
N ASN A 79 5.02 -0.06 2.57
CA ASN A 79 4.42 1.11 3.21
C ASN A 79 3.97 2.16 2.20
N VAL A 80 4.76 2.41 1.17
CA VAL A 80 4.40 3.36 0.10
C VAL A 80 3.14 2.89 -0.64
N ILE A 81 3.05 1.61 -0.96
CA ILE A 81 1.87 1.05 -1.63
C ILE A 81 0.63 1.16 -0.73
N ASN A 82 0.77 0.79 0.55
CA ASN A 82 -0.36 0.75 1.48
C ASN A 82 -0.88 2.15 1.84
N TRP A 83 0.00 3.11 2.05
CA TRP A 83 -0.37 4.43 2.55
C TRP A 83 -0.49 5.49 1.47
N ARG A 84 0.08 5.27 0.29
CA ARG A 84 0.04 6.19 -0.85
C ARG A 84 0.41 7.63 -0.43
N PRO A 85 1.69 7.91 -0.17
CA PRO A 85 2.12 9.25 0.25
C PRO A 85 1.75 10.30 -0.80
N SER A 86 1.31 11.46 -0.36
CA SER A 86 0.92 12.57 -1.24
C SER A 86 1.81 13.80 -1.10
N SER A 87 2.64 13.85 -0.06
CA SER A 87 3.55 14.96 0.21
C SER A 87 4.94 14.46 0.54
N GLU A 88 5.92 15.35 0.43
CA GLU A 88 7.30 15.05 0.80
C GLU A 88 7.41 14.65 2.29
N ALA A 89 6.66 15.33 3.16
CA ALA A 89 6.64 15.01 4.59
C ALA A 89 6.17 13.57 4.83
N ASP A 90 5.17 13.12 4.10
CA ASP A 90 4.68 11.74 4.18
C ASP A 90 5.78 10.75 3.76
N ALA A 91 6.46 11.04 2.65
CA ALA A 91 7.54 10.19 2.15
C ALA A 91 8.71 10.10 3.15
N TYR A 92 9.11 11.22 3.72
CA TYR A 92 10.20 11.24 4.71
C TYR A 92 9.83 10.50 5.99
N SER A 93 8.56 10.48 6.37
CA SER A 93 8.11 9.76 7.55
C SER A 93 7.97 8.24 7.33
N MET A 94 7.67 7.82 6.11
CA MET A 94 7.45 6.41 5.76
C MET A 94 8.72 5.65 5.43
N ILE A 95 9.69 6.30 4.80
CA ILE A 95 10.91 5.67 4.29
C ILE A 95 12.04 5.87 5.28
N GLU A 96 12.60 4.77 5.77
CA GLU A 96 13.73 4.81 6.69
C GLU A 96 14.96 5.40 6.00
N GLU A 97 15.60 6.37 6.65
CA GLU A 97 16.77 7.09 6.11
C GLU A 97 16.52 7.68 4.71
N CYS A 98 15.33 8.23 4.50
CA CYS A 98 14.89 8.73 3.20
C CYS A 98 15.89 9.71 2.57
N GLY A 99 16.35 10.71 3.31
CA GLY A 99 17.31 11.70 2.83
C GLY A 99 18.60 11.06 2.33
N ARG A 100 19.13 10.09 3.06
CA ARG A 100 20.35 9.36 2.69
C ARG A 100 20.15 8.51 1.44
N ARG A 101 19.04 7.81 1.35
CA ARG A 101 18.75 6.90 0.22
C ARG A 101 18.50 7.66 -1.07
N PHE A 102 17.85 8.81 -0.98
CA PHE A 102 17.50 9.63 -2.14
C PHE A 102 18.57 10.66 -2.52
N SER A 103 19.66 10.73 -1.76
CA SER A 103 20.79 11.63 -2.09
C SER A 103 21.65 11.14 -3.26
N ARG A 104 21.44 9.92 -3.72
CA ARG A 104 22.15 9.35 -4.87
C ARG A 104 21.15 8.76 -5.87
N ASP A 105 21.48 8.89 -7.14
CA ASP A 105 20.69 8.33 -8.23
C ASP A 105 20.97 6.83 -8.45
N GLU A 106 20.37 6.26 -9.49
CA GLU A 106 20.53 4.86 -9.88
C GLU A 106 21.99 4.48 -10.17
N ARG A 107 22.80 5.45 -10.59
CA ARG A 107 24.21 5.28 -10.95
C ARG A 107 25.13 5.48 -9.77
N GLY A 108 24.60 5.86 -8.62
CA GLY A 108 25.37 6.18 -7.43
C GLY A 108 25.93 7.60 -7.39
N GLU A 109 25.53 8.44 -8.34
CA GLU A 109 25.94 9.84 -8.39
C GLU A 109 25.09 10.68 -7.43
N VAL A 110 25.71 11.69 -6.82
CA VAL A 110 25.02 12.60 -5.92
C VAL A 110 23.96 13.39 -6.69
N CYS A 111 22.74 13.38 -6.17
CA CYS A 111 21.62 14.11 -6.74
C CYS A 111 20.83 14.85 -5.66
N ASN A 112 19.91 15.71 -6.09
CA ASN A 112 19.03 16.41 -5.16
C ASN A 112 17.99 15.42 -4.60
N GLU A 113 18.02 15.20 -3.29
CA GLU A 113 17.10 14.28 -2.61
C GLU A 113 15.63 14.69 -2.75
N ASP A 114 15.34 15.98 -2.69
CA ASP A 114 13.97 16.48 -2.81
C ASP A 114 13.41 16.23 -4.21
N GLU A 115 14.22 16.37 -5.25
CA GLU A 115 13.82 16.05 -6.63
C GLU A 115 13.55 14.55 -6.78
N ARG A 116 14.37 13.69 -6.19
CA ARG A 116 14.18 12.24 -6.23
C ARG A 116 12.92 11.82 -5.47
N VAL A 117 12.69 12.42 -4.31
CA VAL A 117 11.47 12.17 -3.55
C VAL A 117 10.25 12.63 -4.35
N GLN A 118 10.34 13.78 -5.02
CA GLN A 118 9.26 14.26 -5.86
C GLN A 118 9.00 13.33 -7.05
N GLU A 119 10.03 12.75 -7.65
CA GLU A 119 9.87 11.73 -8.69
C GLU A 119 9.09 10.53 -8.19
N LEU A 120 9.38 10.08 -6.98
CA LEU A 120 8.64 8.97 -6.36
C LEU A 120 7.17 9.35 -6.13
N LEU A 121 6.91 10.55 -5.64
CA LEU A 121 5.54 11.04 -5.40
C LEU A 121 4.77 11.17 -6.71
N ASP A 122 5.41 11.64 -7.78
CA ASP A 122 4.81 11.74 -9.11
C ASP A 122 4.47 10.34 -9.64
N LEU A 123 5.36 9.37 -9.43
CA LEU A 123 5.10 7.98 -9.79
C LEU A 123 3.91 7.40 -9.02
N VAL A 124 3.83 7.65 -7.73
CA VAL A 124 2.69 7.23 -6.90
C VAL A 124 1.40 7.83 -7.43
N LYS A 125 1.40 9.12 -7.73
CA LYS A 125 0.24 9.83 -8.23
C LYS A 125 -0.21 9.32 -9.60
N GLU A 126 0.73 8.97 -10.46
CA GLU A 126 0.46 8.47 -11.82
C GLU A 126 -0.07 7.04 -11.81
N VAL A 127 0.55 6.16 -11.02
CA VAL A 127 0.32 4.71 -11.09
C VAL A 127 -0.73 4.23 -10.09
N LEU A 128 -0.65 4.71 -8.85
CA LEU A 128 -1.57 4.28 -7.80
C LEU A 128 -2.81 5.19 -7.80
N PRO A 129 -4.02 4.60 -7.90
CA PRO A 129 -5.25 5.40 -7.95
C PRO A 129 -5.47 6.15 -6.63
N PRO A 130 -6.15 7.32 -6.68
CA PRO A 130 -6.42 8.10 -5.48
C PRO A 130 -7.33 7.34 -4.52
N PRO A 131 -7.20 7.58 -3.19
CA PRO A 131 -8.09 6.98 -2.21
C PRO A 131 -9.51 7.53 -2.36
N PRO A 132 -10.54 6.81 -1.87
CA PRO A 132 -11.90 7.28 -1.94
C PRO A 132 -12.05 8.58 -1.13
N ARG A 133 -12.84 9.51 -1.64
CA ARG A 133 -13.15 10.75 -0.92
C ARG A 133 -14.02 10.43 0.29
N LYS A 134 -13.88 11.23 1.36
CA LYS A 134 -14.73 11.07 2.56
C LYS A 134 -16.23 11.15 2.23
N ALA A 135 -16.60 11.93 1.21
CA ALA A 135 -17.97 12.03 0.74
C ALA A 135 -18.49 10.71 0.15
N ASP A 136 -17.63 9.92 -0.47
CA ASP A 136 -18.02 8.65 -1.09
C ASP A 136 -18.30 7.56 -0.04
N THR A 137 -17.74 7.70 1.16
CA THR A 137 -17.98 6.79 2.26
C THR A 137 -19.25 7.14 3.06
N MET A 138 -19.83 8.31 2.84
CA MET A 138 -21.04 8.78 3.53
C MET A 138 -22.35 8.55 2.73
N VAL A 139 -22.26 8.04 1.52
CA VAL A 139 -23.39 7.86 0.57
C VAL A 139 -23.84 6.40 0.51
N GLU A 140 -23.55 5.63 1.52
CA GLU A 140 -24.09 4.28 1.63
C GLU A 140 -25.54 4.25 2.07
#